data_aa9947b10707841cb89759d61c620f96
#
_entry.id   aa9947b10707841cb89759d61c620f96
#
_cell.length_a   1.000
_cell.length_b   1.000
_cell.length_c   1.000
_cell.angle_alpha   90.00
_cell.angle_beta   90.00
_cell.angle_gamma   90.00
#
_symmetry.space_group_name_H-M   'P 1'
#
loop_
_entity.id
_entity.type
_entity.pdbx_description
1 polymer ?
#
loop_
_entity_poly.entity_id
_entity_poly.type
_entity_poly.pdbx_seq_one_letter_code
_entity_poly.pdbx_strand_id
1 'polypeptide(L)'
;MALFDLVESNKVFESEGKEAYCAYQVDREDDVLNPGVAYPVVKKLLGLNAHASEALVEVILLSRNSADTGLRVFNSISEHGLDIKRAVFTSGESPFNYIEAFEIDLFLSTSPQDVRRTLAAGHAGATILSGKASGAANDQLRIAFDGDAVIFSDESERIYKEKGLDAFTENEQMTANQPMSGGPFKPFLAALHHLQSHFSEDLSPIRTALVTARSAPAHERVVRTLRSWGIRIDEALFLGGLPKGEFLKAFGADIFFDDQETHCESASEHVATGHVPHGVANET
;
A
#
# COMPACT_ATOMS: atom_id res chain seq x y z
N MET A 1 8.91 0.76 -12.08
CA MET A 1 7.65 1.46 -11.73
C MET A 1 6.74 0.48 -11.01
N ALA A 2 5.87 0.90 -10.11
CA ALA A 2 4.99 -0.05 -9.41
C ALA A 2 3.90 -0.63 -10.34
N LEU A 3 3.34 0.19 -11.24
CA LEU A 3 2.24 -0.20 -12.13
C LEU A 3 2.70 -1.14 -13.26
N PHE A 4 3.81 -0.83 -13.92
CA PHE A 4 4.36 -1.62 -15.02
C PHE A 4 5.78 -2.08 -14.74
N ASP A 5 6.16 -3.21 -15.33
CA ASP A 5 7.54 -3.70 -15.30
C ASP A 5 8.43 -2.87 -16.23
N LEU A 6 9.47 -2.28 -15.68
CA LEU A 6 10.48 -1.50 -16.39
C LEU A 6 11.90 -2.05 -16.19
N VAL A 7 12.03 -3.31 -15.77
CA VAL A 7 13.34 -3.90 -15.45
C VAL A 7 14.30 -3.83 -16.64
N GLU A 8 13.84 -4.11 -17.86
CA GLU A 8 14.69 -4.06 -19.06
C GLU A 8 15.14 -2.63 -19.36
N SER A 9 14.22 -1.67 -19.35
CA SER A 9 14.57 -0.26 -19.59
C SER A 9 15.45 0.33 -18.49
N ASN A 10 15.27 -0.09 -17.24
CA ASN A 10 16.14 0.31 -16.14
C ASN A 10 17.58 -0.22 -16.33
N LYS A 11 17.77 -1.43 -16.85
CA LYS A 11 19.11 -1.94 -17.21
C LYS A 11 19.80 -1.07 -18.23
N VAL A 12 19.05 -0.60 -19.26
CA VAL A 12 19.62 0.34 -20.26
C VAL A 12 20.02 1.65 -19.57
N PHE A 13 19.18 2.17 -18.67
CA PHE A 13 19.52 3.37 -17.91
C PHE A 13 20.81 3.21 -17.08
N GLU A 14 20.94 2.09 -16.38
CA GLU A 14 22.10 1.80 -15.52
C GLU A 14 23.40 1.56 -16.31
N SER A 15 23.31 0.91 -17.47
CA SER A 15 24.49 0.55 -18.26
C SER A 15 24.90 1.63 -19.26
N GLU A 16 23.97 2.37 -19.84
CA GLU A 16 24.18 3.27 -20.97
C GLU A 16 23.74 4.71 -20.72
N GLY A 17 23.05 4.95 -19.58
CA GLY A 17 22.65 6.28 -19.14
C GLY A 17 21.32 6.79 -19.70
N LYS A 18 21.03 8.06 -19.39
CA LYS A 18 19.72 8.67 -19.64
C LYS A 18 19.38 8.77 -21.13
N GLU A 19 20.32 9.13 -21.99
CA GLU A 19 20.07 9.31 -23.42
C GLU A 19 19.68 8.00 -24.08
N ALA A 20 20.41 6.91 -23.80
CA ALA A 20 20.10 5.57 -24.29
C ALA A 20 18.74 5.07 -23.78
N TYR A 21 18.42 5.33 -22.51
CA TYR A 21 17.11 5.04 -21.95
C TYR A 21 15.99 5.76 -22.68
N CYS A 22 16.16 7.07 -22.97
CA CYS A 22 15.14 7.82 -23.72
C CYS A 22 14.96 7.24 -25.15
N ALA A 23 16.04 6.99 -25.87
CA ALA A 23 15.97 6.38 -27.19
C ALA A 23 15.29 5.00 -27.15
N TYR A 24 15.66 4.16 -26.17
CA TYR A 24 15.04 2.84 -25.96
C TYR A 24 13.53 2.92 -25.73
N GLN A 25 13.05 3.90 -24.97
CA GLN A 25 11.63 4.07 -24.70
C GLN A 25 10.86 4.61 -25.92
N VAL A 26 11.45 5.53 -26.67
CA VAL A 26 10.87 6.09 -27.90
C VAL A 26 10.79 5.02 -29.01
N ASP A 27 11.88 4.27 -29.22
CA ASP A 27 11.91 3.19 -30.22
C ASP A 27 10.86 2.09 -29.97
N ARG A 28 10.37 1.99 -28.72
CA ARG A 28 9.41 1.00 -28.24
C ARG A 28 8.13 1.61 -27.72
N GLU A 29 7.76 2.81 -28.17
CA GLU A 29 6.59 3.51 -27.64
C GLU A 29 5.28 2.75 -27.86
N ASP A 30 5.21 1.90 -28.91
CA ASP A 30 4.08 1.04 -29.22
C ASP A 30 4.19 -0.37 -28.60
N ASP A 31 5.34 -0.74 -28.02
CA ASP A 31 5.52 -2.01 -27.33
C ASP A 31 4.89 -1.93 -25.92
N VAL A 32 3.82 -2.70 -25.72
CA VAL A 32 3.06 -2.73 -24.46
C VAL A 32 3.94 -3.19 -23.29
N LEU A 33 3.93 -2.44 -22.20
CA LEU A 33 4.63 -2.79 -20.98
C LEU A 33 3.89 -3.92 -20.23
N ASN A 34 4.66 -4.85 -19.69
CA ASN A 34 4.10 -5.91 -18.86
C ASN A 34 3.58 -5.35 -17.52
N PRO A 35 2.52 -5.97 -16.93
CA PRO A 35 2.04 -5.63 -15.61
C PRO A 35 3.14 -5.71 -14.54
N GLY A 36 3.22 -4.67 -13.69
CA GLY A 36 4.05 -4.66 -12.50
C GLY A 36 3.31 -5.21 -11.27
N VAL A 37 3.98 -5.19 -10.11
CA VAL A 37 3.47 -5.79 -8.87
C VAL A 37 2.16 -5.12 -8.40
N ALA A 38 2.01 -3.81 -8.58
CA ALA A 38 0.80 -3.08 -8.17
C ALA A 38 -0.34 -3.14 -9.21
N TYR A 39 -0.10 -3.69 -10.40
CA TYR A 39 -1.10 -3.73 -11.47
C TYR A 39 -2.42 -4.40 -11.07
N PRO A 40 -2.45 -5.59 -10.43
CA PRO A 40 -3.70 -6.23 -10.03
C PRO A 40 -4.52 -5.36 -9.05
N VAL A 41 -3.86 -4.72 -8.10
CA VAL A 41 -4.47 -3.83 -7.13
C VAL A 41 -5.08 -2.61 -7.81
N VAL A 42 -4.33 -1.96 -8.71
CA VAL A 42 -4.79 -0.80 -9.49
C VAL A 42 -6.00 -1.17 -10.36
N LYS A 43 -5.96 -2.33 -11.02
CA LYS A 43 -7.08 -2.81 -11.82
C LYS A 43 -8.35 -3.02 -10.99
N LYS A 44 -8.23 -3.62 -9.80
CA LYS A 44 -9.37 -3.81 -8.89
C LYS A 44 -9.88 -2.49 -8.31
N LEU A 45 -8.98 -1.56 -7.94
CA LEU A 45 -9.36 -0.21 -7.50
C LEU A 45 -10.19 0.51 -8.57
N LEU A 46 -9.72 0.53 -9.81
CA LEU A 46 -10.47 1.11 -10.94
C LEU A 46 -11.80 0.37 -11.20
N GLY A 47 -11.83 -0.95 -10.98
CA GLY A 47 -13.03 -1.78 -11.09
C GLY A 47 -14.14 -1.38 -10.13
N LEU A 48 -13.83 -0.76 -8.99
CA LEU A 48 -14.84 -0.25 -8.03
C LEU A 48 -15.79 0.76 -8.68
N ASN A 49 -15.31 1.51 -9.67
CA ASN A 49 -16.11 2.51 -10.37
C ASN A 49 -17.28 1.90 -11.15
N ALA A 50 -17.23 0.61 -11.50
CA ALA A 50 -18.35 -0.08 -12.15
C ALA A 50 -19.59 -0.27 -11.23
N HIS A 51 -19.42 -0.09 -9.93
CA HIS A 51 -20.48 -0.28 -8.93
C HIS A 51 -21.25 1.00 -8.57
N ALA A 52 -20.89 2.16 -9.15
CA ALA A 52 -21.51 3.44 -8.85
C ALA A 52 -21.73 4.29 -10.11
N SER A 53 -22.62 5.28 -10.02
CA SER A 53 -22.90 6.23 -11.11
C SER A 53 -21.80 7.31 -11.24
N GLU A 54 -21.09 7.57 -10.17
CA GLU A 54 -19.95 8.50 -10.12
C GLU A 54 -18.67 7.72 -9.77
N ALA A 55 -17.53 8.21 -10.21
CA ALA A 55 -16.26 7.56 -9.92
C ALA A 55 -15.97 7.58 -8.41
N LEU A 56 -15.82 6.39 -7.82
CA LEU A 56 -15.48 6.21 -6.41
C LEU A 56 -13.98 6.32 -6.15
N VAL A 57 -13.18 5.97 -7.16
CA VAL A 57 -11.71 5.92 -7.09
C VAL A 57 -11.12 6.52 -8.34
N GLU A 58 -10.10 7.32 -8.18
CA GLU A 58 -9.24 7.77 -9.26
C GLU A 58 -7.81 7.28 -9.02
N VAL A 59 -7.16 6.80 -10.08
CA VAL A 59 -5.73 6.49 -10.07
C VAL A 59 -4.98 7.51 -10.88
N ILE A 60 -3.96 8.11 -10.26
CA ILE A 60 -3.13 9.13 -10.88
C ILE A 60 -1.71 8.58 -11.03
N LEU A 61 -1.16 8.68 -12.22
CA LEU A 61 0.21 8.24 -12.50
C LEU A 61 1.20 9.35 -12.13
N LEU A 62 2.08 9.09 -11.16
CA LEU A 62 3.19 9.96 -10.83
C LEU A 62 4.50 9.28 -11.25
N SER A 63 5.24 9.87 -12.20
CA SER A 63 6.41 9.26 -12.80
C SER A 63 7.60 10.23 -12.92
N ARG A 64 8.80 9.69 -12.67
CA ARG A 64 10.06 10.39 -12.92
C ARG A 64 10.49 10.39 -14.38
N ASN A 65 9.76 9.71 -15.25
CA ASN A 65 9.98 9.79 -16.69
C ASN A 65 9.83 11.22 -17.21
N SER A 66 10.37 11.50 -18.41
CA SER A 66 10.00 12.69 -19.16
C SER A 66 8.64 12.52 -19.82
N ALA A 67 8.01 13.59 -20.28
CA ALA A 67 6.76 13.50 -21.03
C ALA A 67 6.93 12.65 -22.31
N ASP A 68 8.08 12.76 -22.96
CA ASP A 68 8.44 12.03 -24.17
C ASP A 68 8.48 10.51 -23.92
N THR A 69 9.23 10.07 -22.89
CA THR A 69 9.29 8.65 -22.51
C THR A 69 8.02 8.15 -21.83
N GLY A 70 7.14 9.06 -21.42
CA GLY A 70 5.83 8.77 -20.84
C GLY A 70 4.80 8.24 -21.86
N LEU A 71 5.00 8.48 -23.16
CA LEU A 71 4.07 8.03 -24.19
C LEU A 71 3.88 6.51 -24.17
N ARG A 72 4.96 5.74 -24.08
CA ARG A 72 4.89 4.28 -23.93
C ARG A 72 4.02 3.83 -22.76
N VAL A 73 4.09 4.58 -21.64
CA VAL A 73 3.28 4.27 -20.45
C VAL A 73 1.80 4.54 -20.74
N PHE A 74 1.46 5.66 -21.41
CA PHE A 74 0.08 5.94 -21.79
C PHE A 74 -0.47 4.95 -22.82
N ASN A 75 0.32 4.56 -23.82
CA ASN A 75 -0.05 3.53 -24.78
C ASN A 75 -0.35 2.20 -24.07
N SER A 76 0.50 1.83 -23.10
CA SER A 76 0.29 0.63 -22.30
C SER A 76 -0.96 0.73 -21.40
N ILE A 77 -1.25 1.89 -20.78
CA ILE A 77 -2.48 2.14 -20.02
C ILE A 77 -3.70 1.92 -20.92
N SER A 78 -3.69 2.47 -22.13
CA SER A 78 -4.77 2.33 -23.10
C SER A 78 -4.97 0.87 -23.53
N GLU A 79 -3.89 0.17 -23.89
CA GLU A 79 -3.95 -1.23 -24.34
C GLU A 79 -4.42 -2.19 -23.24
N HIS A 80 -4.03 -1.92 -21.99
CA HIS A 80 -4.53 -2.67 -20.84
C HIS A 80 -5.95 -2.28 -20.39
N GLY A 81 -6.57 -1.29 -21.02
CA GLY A 81 -7.91 -0.82 -20.70
C GLY A 81 -8.04 -0.21 -19.30
N LEU A 82 -6.98 0.42 -18.77
CA LEU A 82 -7.01 1.08 -17.48
C LEU A 82 -7.56 2.50 -17.61
N ASP A 83 -8.57 2.85 -16.80
CA ASP A 83 -9.16 4.20 -16.80
C ASP A 83 -8.31 5.18 -15.97
N ILE A 84 -7.05 5.39 -16.40
CA ILE A 84 -6.11 6.35 -15.81
C ILE A 84 -5.99 7.55 -16.75
N LYS A 85 -6.55 8.70 -16.32
CA LYS A 85 -6.65 9.93 -17.15
C LYS A 85 -5.62 10.99 -16.81
N ARG A 86 -5.11 10.97 -15.57
CA ARG A 86 -4.20 11.99 -15.06
C ARG A 86 -2.82 11.42 -14.82
N ALA A 87 -1.81 12.15 -15.25
CA ALA A 87 -0.41 11.79 -15.03
C ALA A 87 0.47 13.03 -14.85
N VAL A 88 1.56 12.84 -14.10
CA VAL A 88 2.65 13.81 -13.97
C VAL A 88 3.96 13.12 -14.36
N PHE A 89 4.71 13.75 -15.24
CA PHE A 89 6.04 13.33 -15.64
C PHE A 89 7.04 14.42 -15.24
N THR A 90 8.03 14.06 -14.42
CA THR A 90 8.90 15.03 -13.75
C THR A 90 10.33 15.07 -14.28
N SER A 91 10.65 14.30 -15.33
CA SER A 91 11.99 14.26 -15.97
C SER A 91 13.14 14.01 -15.00
N GLY A 92 12.91 13.18 -13.98
CA GLY A 92 13.89 12.78 -12.96
C GLY A 92 13.65 13.38 -11.58
N GLU A 93 12.90 14.49 -11.49
CA GLU A 93 12.56 15.09 -10.21
C GLU A 93 11.58 14.22 -9.40
N SER A 94 11.52 14.45 -8.08
CA SER A 94 10.57 13.76 -7.22
C SER A 94 9.13 14.22 -7.52
N PRO A 95 8.18 13.30 -7.76
CA PRO A 95 6.79 13.66 -7.95
C PRO A 95 6.06 14.01 -6.64
N PHE A 96 6.73 13.96 -5.51
CA PHE A 96 6.18 14.21 -4.18
C PHE A 96 5.38 15.52 -4.07
N ASN A 97 5.83 16.60 -4.73
CA ASN A 97 5.19 17.91 -4.66
C ASN A 97 3.75 17.94 -5.20
N TYR A 98 3.32 16.89 -5.89
CA TYR A 98 1.98 16.79 -6.46
C TYR A 98 1.00 15.95 -5.62
N ILE A 99 1.48 15.32 -4.52
CA ILE A 99 0.64 14.46 -3.66
C ILE A 99 -0.47 15.28 -3.01
N GLU A 100 -0.12 16.40 -2.40
CA GLU A 100 -1.11 17.30 -1.77
C GLU A 100 -2.06 17.95 -2.80
N ALA A 101 -1.53 18.37 -3.96
CA ALA A 101 -2.32 19.01 -5.00
C ALA A 101 -3.39 18.10 -5.64
N PHE A 102 -3.18 16.80 -5.60
CA PHE A 102 -4.13 15.78 -6.06
C PHE A 102 -4.93 15.15 -4.91
N GLU A 103 -4.73 15.58 -3.68
CA GLU A 103 -5.43 15.04 -2.49
C GLU A 103 -5.30 13.50 -2.40
N ILE A 104 -4.07 12.99 -2.59
CA ILE A 104 -3.79 11.55 -2.67
C ILE A 104 -4.01 10.86 -1.31
N ASP A 105 -4.91 9.91 -1.24
CA ASP A 105 -5.14 9.06 -0.05
C ASP A 105 -4.08 7.98 0.14
N LEU A 106 -3.51 7.46 -0.96
CA LEU A 106 -2.48 6.42 -0.93
C LEU A 106 -1.44 6.64 -2.04
N PHE A 107 -0.17 6.70 -1.66
CA PHE A 107 0.96 6.78 -2.58
C PHE A 107 1.73 5.46 -2.62
N LEU A 108 1.80 4.83 -3.79
CA LEU A 108 2.55 3.60 -4.03
C LEU A 108 3.74 3.88 -4.95
N SER A 109 4.94 3.59 -4.50
CA SER A 109 6.16 3.85 -5.27
C SER A 109 7.20 2.74 -5.08
N THR A 110 8.13 2.61 -6.02
CA THR A 110 9.34 1.79 -5.87
C THR A 110 10.52 2.60 -5.31
N SER A 111 10.33 3.91 -5.02
CA SER A 111 11.34 4.80 -4.42
C SER A 111 11.12 4.94 -2.92
N PRO A 112 11.94 4.31 -2.05
CA PRO A 112 11.80 4.45 -0.61
C PRO A 112 11.94 5.90 -0.13
N GLN A 113 12.75 6.71 -0.82
CA GLN A 113 12.94 8.11 -0.47
C GLN A 113 11.67 8.94 -0.67
N ASP A 114 10.95 8.75 -1.78
CA ASP A 114 9.69 9.45 -2.02
C ASP A 114 8.61 9.02 -1.03
N VAL A 115 8.58 7.73 -0.67
CA VAL A 115 7.66 7.19 0.33
C VAL A 115 7.93 7.78 1.72
N ARG A 116 9.20 7.83 2.17
CA ARG A 116 9.53 8.47 3.46
C ARG A 116 9.10 9.94 3.51
N ARG A 117 9.28 10.68 2.41
CA ARG A 117 8.82 12.08 2.33
C ARG A 117 7.30 12.19 2.40
N THR A 118 6.59 11.27 1.76
CA THR A 118 5.12 11.19 1.79
C THR A 118 4.61 10.94 3.21
N LEU A 119 5.18 9.96 3.91
CA LEU A 119 4.84 9.63 5.30
C LEU A 119 5.16 10.79 6.25
N ALA A 120 6.32 11.45 6.08
CA ALA A 120 6.71 12.62 6.88
C ALA A 120 5.77 13.82 6.69
N ALA A 121 5.09 13.91 5.55
CA ALA A 121 4.06 14.93 5.28
C ALA A 121 2.66 14.51 5.77
N GLY A 122 2.50 13.34 6.39
CA GLY A 122 1.25 12.87 6.97
C GLY A 122 0.32 12.13 6.00
N HIS A 123 0.81 11.76 4.81
CA HIS A 123 0.03 10.98 3.84
C HIS A 123 0.42 9.49 3.90
N ALA A 124 -0.53 8.60 3.64
CA ALA A 124 -0.23 7.18 3.53
C ALA A 124 0.62 6.88 2.29
N GLY A 125 1.71 6.15 2.50
CA GLY A 125 2.62 5.77 1.42
C GLY A 125 3.35 4.48 1.71
N ALA A 126 3.59 3.68 0.65
CA ALA A 126 4.32 2.42 0.78
C ALA A 126 5.27 2.17 -0.39
N THR A 127 6.43 1.61 -0.07
CA THR A 127 7.40 1.12 -1.05
C THR A 127 6.98 -0.26 -1.51
N ILE A 128 6.58 -0.38 -2.78
CA ILE A 128 6.23 -1.67 -3.38
C ILE A 128 7.50 -2.50 -3.55
N LEU A 129 7.51 -3.65 -2.93
CA LEU A 129 8.60 -4.62 -3.07
C LEU A 129 8.45 -5.43 -4.35
N SER A 130 9.59 -5.83 -4.92
CA SER A 130 9.62 -6.83 -5.99
C SER A 130 9.17 -8.18 -5.43
N GLY A 131 8.14 -8.76 -5.99
CA GLY A 131 7.58 -10.02 -5.53
C GLY A 131 6.55 -10.56 -6.51
N LYS A 132 5.83 -11.59 -6.11
CA LYS A 132 4.75 -12.13 -6.95
C LYS A 132 3.53 -11.21 -6.85
N ALA A 133 3.07 -10.71 -7.98
CA ALA A 133 1.71 -10.20 -8.06
C ALA A 133 0.76 -11.38 -7.84
N SER A 134 0.13 -11.45 -6.68
CA SER A 134 -0.93 -12.43 -6.44
C SER A 134 -2.20 -11.65 -6.09
N GLY A 135 -3.26 -11.98 -6.74
CA GLY A 135 -4.60 -11.55 -6.37
C GLY A 135 -5.51 -12.75 -6.44
N ALA A 136 -6.48 -12.85 -5.56
CA ALA A 136 -7.54 -13.84 -5.72
C ALA A 136 -8.19 -13.64 -7.09
N ALA A 137 -8.55 -14.74 -7.77
CA ALA A 137 -9.19 -14.71 -9.09
C ALA A 137 -10.64 -14.19 -9.05
N ASN A 138 -10.94 -13.31 -8.10
CA ASN A 138 -12.24 -12.66 -7.93
C ASN A 138 -12.09 -11.13 -8.07
N ASP A 139 -13.19 -10.45 -8.32
CA ASP A 139 -13.21 -8.99 -8.50
C ASP A 139 -13.19 -8.20 -7.19
N GLN A 140 -13.28 -8.87 -6.02
CA GLN A 140 -13.24 -8.22 -4.72
C GLN A 140 -11.81 -7.75 -4.39
N LEU A 141 -11.65 -6.48 -4.09
CA LEU A 141 -10.39 -5.90 -3.62
C LEU A 141 -10.15 -6.29 -2.16
N ARG A 142 -9.06 -6.98 -1.87
CA ARG A 142 -8.70 -7.45 -0.53
C ARG A 142 -7.38 -6.82 -0.08
N ILE A 143 -7.48 -5.93 0.91
CA ILE A 143 -6.32 -5.20 1.44
C ILE A 143 -6.07 -5.64 2.88
N ALA A 144 -4.83 -6.02 3.17
CA ALA A 144 -4.40 -6.38 4.51
C ALA A 144 -3.40 -5.35 5.06
N PHE A 145 -3.44 -5.13 6.37
CA PHE A 145 -2.61 -4.16 7.06
C PHE A 145 -1.99 -4.78 8.31
N ASP A 146 -0.76 -4.42 8.63
CA ASP A 146 -0.27 -4.56 9.99
C ASP A 146 -0.92 -3.52 10.92
N GLY A 147 -0.78 -3.73 12.22
CA GLY A 147 -1.35 -2.86 13.25
C GLY A 147 -0.45 -1.71 13.62
N ASP A 148 0.64 -2.02 14.33
CA ASP A 148 1.55 -1.02 14.90
C ASP A 148 2.34 -0.32 13.80
N ALA A 149 2.58 0.98 13.97
CA ALA A 149 3.25 1.85 13.01
C ALA A 149 2.61 1.95 11.61
N VAL A 150 1.52 1.21 11.31
CA VAL A 150 0.75 1.27 10.06
C VAL A 150 -0.63 1.88 10.31
N ILE A 151 -1.57 1.11 10.88
CA ILE A 151 -2.92 1.62 11.24
C ILE A 151 -2.88 2.44 12.52
N PHE A 152 -2.15 1.94 13.53
CA PHE A 152 -1.94 2.59 14.82
C PHE A 152 -0.56 3.26 14.84
N SER A 153 -0.35 4.17 15.81
CA SER A 153 0.99 4.68 16.11
C SER A 153 1.90 3.56 16.63
N ASP A 154 3.20 3.83 16.66
CA ASP A 154 4.22 2.91 17.16
C ASP A 154 4.40 2.93 18.68
N GLU A 155 3.50 3.61 19.43
CA GLU A 155 3.62 3.79 20.89
C GLU A 155 3.79 2.47 21.66
N SER A 156 3.05 1.45 21.28
CA SER A 156 3.10 0.14 21.92
C SER A 156 4.33 -0.66 21.51
N GLU A 157 4.73 -0.58 20.26
CA GLU A 157 5.95 -1.23 19.75
C GLU A 157 7.20 -0.62 20.41
N ARG A 158 7.21 0.68 20.65
CA ARG A 158 8.26 1.38 21.39
C ARG A 158 8.44 0.81 22.79
N ILE A 159 7.33 0.59 23.52
CA ILE A 159 7.35 -0.06 24.84
C ILE A 159 7.92 -1.47 24.75
N TYR A 160 7.50 -2.24 23.74
CA TYR A 160 8.02 -3.60 23.52
C TYR A 160 9.53 -3.60 23.30
N LYS A 161 10.04 -2.73 22.43
CA LYS A 161 11.48 -2.63 22.14
C LYS A 161 12.32 -2.15 23.31
N GLU A 162 11.82 -1.20 24.08
CA GLU A 162 12.55 -0.62 25.21
C GLU A 162 12.51 -1.51 26.47
N LYS A 163 11.38 -2.17 26.74
CA LYS A 163 11.11 -2.83 28.05
C LYS A 163 10.69 -4.29 27.95
N GLY A 164 10.53 -4.82 26.73
CA GLY A 164 10.20 -6.22 26.46
C GLY A 164 8.70 -6.54 26.55
N LEU A 165 8.40 -7.84 26.36
CA LEU A 165 7.05 -8.36 26.20
C LEU A 165 6.16 -8.18 27.44
N ASP A 166 6.71 -8.36 28.64
CA ASP A 166 5.93 -8.25 29.88
C ASP A 166 5.43 -6.83 30.08
N ALA A 167 6.29 -5.81 29.90
CA ALA A 167 5.92 -4.41 30.01
C ALA A 167 4.93 -3.98 28.92
N PHE A 168 5.07 -4.49 27.69
CA PHE A 168 4.10 -4.30 26.64
C PHE A 168 2.74 -4.88 27.04
N THR A 169 2.69 -6.11 27.53
CA THR A 169 1.45 -6.80 27.91
C THR A 169 0.75 -6.07 29.04
N GLU A 170 1.48 -5.65 30.07
CA GLU A 170 0.95 -4.88 31.19
C GLU A 170 0.40 -3.53 30.72
N ASN A 171 1.13 -2.81 29.88
CA ASN A 171 0.67 -1.54 29.31
C ASN A 171 -0.63 -1.70 28.51
N GLU A 172 -0.72 -2.70 27.64
CA GLU A 172 -1.91 -2.95 26.83
C GLU A 172 -3.14 -3.30 27.68
N GLN A 173 -2.96 -4.03 28.79
CA GLN A 173 -4.03 -4.31 29.74
C GLN A 173 -4.47 -3.05 30.49
N MET A 174 -3.51 -2.27 31.01
CA MET A 174 -3.81 -1.03 31.76
C MET A 174 -4.48 0.03 30.91
N THR A 175 -4.11 0.10 29.62
CA THR A 175 -4.60 1.09 28.67
C THR A 175 -5.69 0.56 27.74
N ALA A 176 -6.26 -0.64 28.00
CA ALA A 176 -7.24 -1.29 27.14
C ALA A 176 -8.46 -0.41 26.79
N ASN A 177 -8.84 0.51 27.68
CA ASN A 177 -9.93 1.46 27.47
C ASN A 177 -9.50 2.81 26.85
N GLN A 178 -8.20 3.00 26.60
CA GLN A 178 -7.65 4.21 26.00
C GLN A 178 -7.34 3.92 24.52
N PRO A 179 -8.04 4.56 23.57
CA PRO A 179 -7.74 4.38 22.15
C PRO A 179 -6.29 4.73 21.84
N MET A 180 -5.67 3.93 20.98
CA MET A 180 -4.35 4.25 20.42
C MET A 180 -4.44 5.46 19.49
N SER A 181 -3.33 6.17 19.34
CA SER A 181 -3.20 7.19 18.30
C SER A 181 -3.17 6.52 16.91
N GLY A 182 -3.59 7.27 15.87
CA GLY A 182 -3.57 6.76 14.51
C GLY A 182 -2.16 6.72 13.92
N GLY A 183 -1.85 5.68 13.17
CA GLY A 183 -0.70 5.58 12.31
C GLY A 183 -0.92 6.24 10.95
N PRO A 184 0.08 6.19 10.05
CA PRO A 184 0.04 6.88 8.77
C PRO A 184 -1.06 6.36 7.82
N PHE A 185 -1.50 5.12 7.98
CA PHE A 185 -2.54 4.51 7.15
C PHE A 185 -3.96 4.66 7.70
N LYS A 186 -4.15 5.27 8.89
CA LYS A 186 -5.49 5.52 9.43
C LYS A 186 -6.38 6.33 8.48
N PRO A 187 -5.94 7.44 7.84
CA PRO A 187 -6.76 8.18 6.87
C PRO A 187 -7.18 7.33 5.68
N PHE A 188 -6.26 6.55 5.10
CA PHE A 188 -6.56 5.65 3.99
C PHE A 188 -7.55 4.54 4.39
N LEU A 189 -7.39 3.95 5.57
CA LEU A 189 -8.34 2.96 6.08
C LEU A 189 -9.74 3.57 6.29
N ALA A 190 -9.82 4.82 6.75
CA ALA A 190 -11.08 5.54 6.87
C ALA A 190 -11.73 5.81 5.50
N ALA A 191 -10.94 6.16 4.49
CA ALA A 191 -11.43 6.31 3.11
C ALA A 191 -11.97 4.98 2.56
N LEU A 192 -11.28 3.86 2.77
CA LEU A 192 -11.77 2.53 2.39
C LEU A 192 -13.08 2.17 3.11
N HIS A 193 -13.15 2.46 4.42
CA HIS A 193 -14.39 2.25 5.18
C HIS A 193 -15.54 3.10 4.65
N HIS A 194 -15.27 4.35 4.29
CA HIS A 194 -16.27 5.20 3.65
C HIS A 194 -16.75 4.60 2.33
N LEU A 195 -15.86 4.11 1.48
CA LEU A 195 -16.24 3.40 0.25
C LEU A 195 -17.07 2.15 0.54
N GLN A 196 -16.67 1.34 1.52
CA GLN A 196 -17.44 0.16 1.95
C GLN A 196 -18.86 0.51 2.40
N SER A 197 -19.09 1.69 3.02
CA SER A 197 -20.39 2.13 3.52
C SER A 197 -21.44 2.36 2.43
N HIS A 198 -21.02 2.47 1.16
CA HIS A 198 -21.92 2.57 0.02
C HIS A 198 -22.55 1.21 -0.38
N PHE A 199 -22.05 0.11 0.22
CA PHE A 199 -22.46 -1.25 -0.11
C PHE A 199 -23.01 -1.96 1.13
N SER A 200 -23.93 -2.92 0.92
CA SER A 200 -24.28 -3.85 2.00
C SER A 200 -23.07 -4.75 2.33
N GLU A 201 -22.94 -5.16 3.58
CA GLU A 201 -21.79 -5.94 4.06
C GLU A 201 -21.49 -7.16 3.19
N ASP A 202 -22.53 -7.92 2.82
CA ASP A 202 -22.41 -9.16 2.05
C ASP A 202 -22.01 -8.93 0.57
N LEU A 203 -22.20 -7.70 0.06
CA LEU A 203 -21.97 -7.35 -1.35
C LEU A 203 -20.82 -6.34 -1.53
N SER A 204 -20.09 -6.03 -0.46
CA SER A 204 -18.97 -5.08 -0.56
C SER A 204 -17.89 -5.58 -1.53
N PRO A 205 -17.53 -4.77 -2.53
CA PRO A 205 -16.42 -5.10 -3.43
C PRO A 205 -15.06 -4.89 -2.79
N ILE A 206 -15.01 -4.44 -1.52
CA ILE A 206 -13.80 -4.21 -0.74
C ILE A 206 -13.87 -5.06 0.51
N ARG A 207 -12.77 -5.75 0.84
CA ARG A 207 -12.59 -6.48 2.09
C ARG A 207 -11.26 -6.10 2.71
N THR A 208 -11.28 -5.80 4.01
CA THR A 208 -10.09 -5.36 4.75
C THR A 208 -9.72 -6.35 5.84
N ALA A 209 -8.42 -6.55 6.07
CA ALA A 209 -7.92 -7.38 7.16
C ALA A 209 -6.83 -6.67 7.98
N LEU A 210 -6.91 -6.82 9.28
CA LEU A 210 -5.79 -6.55 10.20
C LEU A 210 -5.03 -7.85 10.42
N VAL A 211 -3.72 -7.87 10.18
CA VAL A 211 -2.86 -9.04 10.35
C VAL A 211 -1.68 -8.66 11.24
N THR A 212 -1.83 -8.83 12.54
CA THR A 212 -0.87 -8.32 13.53
C THR A 212 -0.17 -9.41 14.32
N ALA A 213 1.07 -9.15 14.74
CA ALA A 213 1.82 -10.00 15.66
C ALA A 213 1.27 -9.98 17.10
N ARG A 214 0.36 -9.04 17.43
CA ARG A 214 -0.29 -9.01 18.74
C ARG A 214 -1.08 -10.30 19.00
N SER A 215 -1.29 -10.60 20.29
CA SER A 215 -2.13 -11.70 20.76
C SER A 215 -2.98 -11.25 21.96
N ALA A 216 -3.79 -12.14 22.52
CA ALA A 216 -4.44 -11.87 23.81
C ALA A 216 -3.36 -11.71 24.92
N PRO A 217 -3.50 -10.72 25.82
CA PRO A 217 -4.65 -9.82 26.01
C PRO A 217 -4.58 -8.50 25.21
N ALA A 218 -3.52 -8.23 24.46
CA ALA A 218 -3.31 -6.95 23.76
C ALA A 218 -4.34 -6.69 22.62
N HIS A 219 -5.12 -7.68 22.21
CA HIS A 219 -6.18 -7.56 21.21
C HIS A 219 -7.32 -6.62 21.64
N GLU A 220 -7.59 -6.52 22.94
CA GLU A 220 -8.73 -5.74 23.43
C GLU A 220 -8.62 -4.26 23.10
N ARG A 221 -7.43 -3.66 23.31
CA ARG A 221 -7.16 -2.26 22.99
C ARG A 221 -7.33 -1.99 21.49
N VAL A 222 -6.87 -2.91 20.63
CA VAL A 222 -7.04 -2.83 19.18
C VAL A 222 -8.51 -2.75 18.78
N VAL A 223 -9.32 -3.68 19.25
CA VAL A 223 -10.76 -3.74 18.95
C VAL A 223 -11.48 -2.48 19.44
N ARG A 224 -11.19 -2.03 20.66
CA ARG A 224 -11.76 -0.81 21.22
C ARG A 224 -11.35 0.45 20.46
N THR A 225 -10.10 0.51 19.99
CA THR A 225 -9.59 1.63 19.19
C THR A 225 -10.35 1.73 17.87
N LEU A 226 -10.43 0.65 17.10
CA LEU A 226 -11.16 0.61 15.83
C LEU A 226 -12.64 1.00 16.01
N ARG A 227 -13.27 0.46 17.07
CA ARG A 227 -14.64 0.82 17.43
C ARG A 227 -14.79 2.31 17.76
N SER A 228 -13.84 2.89 18.49
CA SER A 228 -13.87 4.32 18.85
C SER A 228 -13.70 5.23 17.63
N TRP A 229 -13.00 4.76 16.60
CA TRP A 229 -12.85 5.47 15.33
C TRP A 229 -14.06 5.29 14.39
N GLY A 230 -14.98 4.37 14.71
CA GLY A 230 -16.10 4.02 13.81
C GLY A 230 -15.61 3.35 12.52
N ILE A 231 -14.43 2.73 12.53
CA ILE A 231 -13.84 2.07 11.36
C ILE A 231 -14.09 0.57 11.46
N ARG A 232 -14.67 0.01 10.39
CA ARG A 232 -14.84 -1.42 10.24
C ARG A 232 -13.60 -2.04 9.59
N ILE A 233 -13.17 -3.17 10.16
CA ILE A 233 -12.27 -4.14 9.52
C ILE A 233 -13.04 -5.45 9.42
N ASP A 234 -13.00 -6.11 8.26
CA ASP A 234 -13.79 -7.33 8.01
C ASP A 234 -13.19 -8.55 8.69
N GLU A 235 -11.86 -8.66 8.75
CA GLU A 235 -11.14 -9.72 9.44
C GLU A 235 -10.03 -9.16 10.32
N ALA A 236 -9.81 -9.75 11.50
CA ALA A 236 -8.71 -9.39 12.38
C ALA A 236 -7.99 -10.66 12.84
N LEU A 237 -6.73 -10.80 12.46
CA LEU A 237 -5.88 -11.93 12.73
C LEU A 237 -4.83 -11.53 13.76
N PHE A 238 -4.94 -12.08 14.96
CA PHE A 238 -4.01 -11.87 16.08
C PHE A 238 -3.08 -13.08 16.16
N LEU A 239 -1.90 -12.97 15.55
CA LEU A 239 -1.05 -14.12 15.25
C LEU A 239 -0.04 -14.49 16.34
N GLY A 240 0.16 -13.63 17.36
CA GLY A 240 1.10 -13.91 18.46
C GLY A 240 2.53 -14.16 17.99
N GLY A 241 2.97 -13.46 16.94
CA GLY A 241 4.31 -13.59 16.38
C GLY A 241 4.49 -14.69 15.31
N LEU A 242 3.42 -15.38 14.92
CA LEU A 242 3.50 -16.33 13.79
C LEU A 242 3.77 -15.59 12.47
N PRO A 243 4.49 -16.20 11.51
CA PRO A 243 4.71 -15.65 10.18
C PRO A 243 3.39 -15.35 9.46
N LYS A 244 3.27 -14.15 8.85
CA LYS A 244 2.03 -13.65 8.27
C LYS A 244 1.68 -14.27 6.90
N GLY A 245 2.67 -14.74 6.13
CA GLY A 245 2.55 -15.09 4.71
C GLY A 245 1.39 -16.04 4.38
N GLU A 246 1.29 -17.20 5.05
CA GLU A 246 0.23 -18.17 4.79
C GLU A 246 -1.17 -17.65 5.18
N PHE A 247 -1.27 -16.78 6.19
CA PHE A 247 -2.52 -16.14 6.57
C PHE A 247 -2.96 -15.11 5.54
N LEU A 248 -2.03 -14.32 5.01
CA LEU A 248 -2.28 -13.37 3.91
C LEU A 248 -2.75 -14.10 2.64
N LYS A 249 -2.12 -15.23 2.32
CA LYS A 249 -2.55 -16.10 1.23
C LYS A 249 -3.94 -16.68 1.46
N ALA A 250 -4.24 -17.15 2.68
CA ALA A 250 -5.55 -17.68 3.03
C ALA A 250 -6.64 -16.62 2.97
N PHE A 251 -6.35 -15.39 3.40
CA PHE A 251 -7.23 -14.24 3.22
C PHE A 251 -7.39 -13.88 1.74
N GLY A 252 -6.41 -14.21 0.89
CA GLY A 252 -6.38 -13.86 -0.53
C GLY A 252 -6.10 -12.37 -0.74
N ALA A 253 -5.16 -11.81 0.05
CA ALA A 253 -4.80 -10.40 -0.05
C ALA A 253 -4.29 -10.06 -1.45
N ASP A 254 -4.78 -8.95 -2.00
CA ASP A 254 -4.24 -8.34 -3.21
C ASP A 254 -3.00 -7.51 -2.90
N ILE A 255 -2.97 -6.91 -1.70
CA ILE A 255 -1.81 -6.17 -1.18
C ILE A 255 -1.81 -6.20 0.35
N PHE A 256 -0.60 -6.23 0.92
CA PHE A 256 -0.36 -6.14 2.35
C PHE A 256 0.59 -4.99 2.67
N PHE A 257 0.35 -4.26 3.77
CA PHE A 257 1.17 -3.16 4.25
C PHE A 257 1.72 -3.45 5.64
N ASP A 258 3.04 -3.31 5.82
CA ASP A 258 3.75 -3.56 7.08
C ASP A 258 4.93 -2.58 7.21
N ASP A 259 5.28 -2.18 8.43
CA ASP A 259 6.41 -1.28 8.70
C ASP A 259 7.74 -2.03 8.84
N GLN A 260 7.71 -3.35 9.07
CA GLN A 260 8.90 -4.16 9.27
C GLN A 260 9.36 -4.81 7.96
N GLU A 261 10.57 -4.46 7.51
CA GLU A 261 11.14 -4.95 6.24
C GLU A 261 11.19 -6.49 6.18
N THR A 262 11.56 -7.14 7.28
CA THR A 262 11.61 -8.61 7.37
C THR A 262 10.24 -9.27 7.21
N HIS A 263 9.18 -8.66 7.73
CA HIS A 263 7.81 -9.12 7.51
C HIS A 263 7.38 -8.92 6.06
N CYS A 264 7.74 -7.76 5.48
CA CYS A 264 7.46 -7.43 4.09
C CYS A 264 8.15 -8.41 3.13
N GLU A 265 9.43 -8.72 3.35
CA GLU A 265 10.18 -9.69 2.54
C GLU A 265 9.49 -11.06 2.55
N SER A 266 9.18 -11.58 3.75
CA SER A 266 8.48 -12.85 3.89
C SER A 266 7.09 -12.84 3.24
N ALA A 267 6.31 -11.76 3.40
CA ALA A 267 4.99 -11.63 2.80
C ALA A 267 5.04 -11.52 1.28
N SER A 268 6.09 -10.90 0.71
CA SER A 268 6.24 -10.70 -0.74
C SER A 268 6.40 -11.99 -1.54
N GLU A 269 6.74 -13.11 -0.88
CA GLU A 269 6.74 -14.44 -1.49
C GLU A 269 5.31 -14.95 -1.79
N HIS A 270 4.31 -14.39 -1.11
CA HIS A 270 2.92 -14.85 -1.14
C HIS A 270 1.96 -13.84 -1.78
N VAL A 271 2.11 -12.55 -1.46
CA VAL A 271 1.20 -11.48 -1.89
C VAL A 271 1.99 -10.23 -2.28
N ALA A 272 1.39 -9.33 -3.08
CA ALA A 272 1.98 -8.01 -3.29
C ALA A 272 2.12 -7.28 -1.96
N THR A 273 3.28 -6.67 -1.71
CA THR A 273 3.61 -6.11 -0.40
C THR A 273 4.17 -4.70 -0.53
N GLY A 274 3.66 -3.81 0.32
CA GLY A 274 4.12 -2.44 0.47
C GLY A 274 4.79 -2.23 1.83
N HIS A 275 6.09 -1.91 1.83
CA HIS A 275 6.80 -1.53 3.03
C HIS A 275 6.47 -0.07 3.40
N VAL A 276 6.05 0.14 4.64
CA VAL A 276 5.74 1.44 5.25
C VAL A 276 6.89 1.83 6.16
N PRO A 277 7.92 2.57 5.70
CA PRO A 277 9.10 2.90 6.49
C PRO A 277 8.78 3.97 7.55
N HIS A 278 8.00 3.61 8.57
CA HIS A 278 7.51 4.44 9.66
C HIS A 278 7.69 3.76 11.02
N GLY A 279 7.69 4.56 12.08
CA GLY A 279 7.78 4.07 13.45
C GLY A 279 9.19 3.63 13.88
N VAL A 280 9.26 3.16 15.12
CA VAL A 280 10.51 2.83 15.83
C VAL A 280 11.34 1.74 15.14
N ALA A 281 10.73 0.89 14.29
CA ALA A 281 11.44 -0.10 13.50
C ALA A 281 12.33 0.54 12.41
N ASN A 282 12.02 1.76 12.01
CA ASN A 282 12.63 2.47 10.89
C ASN A 282 13.41 3.73 11.31
N GLU A 283 13.56 3.97 12.61
CA GLU A 283 14.44 5.01 13.14
C GLU A 283 15.90 4.57 12.98
N THR A 284 16.71 5.38 12.26
CA THR A 284 18.15 5.16 12.04
C THR A 284 18.97 6.10 12.92
#